data_0c373e3c55bd78ed1a9666ed4e3a3ff8
#
_entry.id   0c373e3c55bd78ed1a9666ed4e3a3ff8
#
_cell.length_a   1.000
_cell.length_b   1.000
_cell.length_c   1.000
_cell.angle_alpha   90.00
_cell.angle_beta   90.00
_cell.angle_gamma   90.00
#
_symmetry.space_group_name_H-M   'P 1'
#
loop_
_entity.id
_entity.type
_entity.pdbx_description
1 polymer ?
#
loop_
_entity_poly.entity_id
_entity_poly.type
_entity_poly.pdbx_seq_one_letter_code
_entity_poly.pdbx_strand_id
1 'polypeptide(L)'
;MKTRPVSKTTTVAVCLMLAAALLLTSAGCASPRVSKFTGSVKGSGSTTVLPIAQEAAVEFADANPAVRVDVQGGGSSVGITQLIQGVVDIGNSSRELNPEEAKGLVDFKIAFDIIAIVVNPRMNITNLSDAQVRGIFTGKIVNWNQVGGPDKEIVVVIRDQASGTREVFDKKALGATNEKQVESARSGIESSSNGVVREIVATTENAIGYISFGYVNKRIKAISFNGVMPTVNNAVTGKYNLARYLHMFTKGEPKGAVRGYIDFVLSNKFQDDIVSREYVKITDVQVK
;
A
#
# COMPACT_ATOMS: atom_id res chain seq x y z
N MET A 1 -79.28 -28.69 -26.25
CA MET A 1 -78.10 -28.50 -25.40
C MET A 1 -77.55 -27.12 -25.62
N LYS A 2 -77.67 -26.17 -24.65
CA LYS A 2 -77.14 -24.80 -24.77
C LYS A 2 -75.77 -24.73 -24.12
N THR A 3 -74.74 -24.52 -24.90
CA THR A 3 -73.38 -24.27 -24.40
C THR A 3 -73.32 -22.83 -23.86
N ARG A 4 -72.96 -22.66 -22.59
CA ARG A 4 -72.73 -21.35 -21.97
C ARG A 4 -71.35 -20.77 -22.43
N PRO A 5 -71.28 -19.52 -22.83
CA PRO A 5 -70.00 -18.91 -23.17
C PRO A 5 -69.16 -18.67 -21.89
N VAL A 6 -67.90 -19.04 -21.93
CA VAL A 6 -66.93 -18.77 -20.86
C VAL A 6 -66.64 -17.24 -20.87
N SER A 7 -66.86 -16.60 -19.70
CA SER A 7 -66.67 -15.15 -19.54
C SER A 7 -65.21 -14.74 -19.82
N LYS A 8 -65.03 -13.72 -20.64
CA LYS A 8 -63.73 -13.10 -21.00
C LYS A 8 -62.93 -12.70 -19.76
N THR A 9 -63.56 -12.44 -18.63
CA THR A 9 -62.91 -12.11 -17.34
C THR A 9 -62.19 -13.29 -16.73
N THR A 10 -62.65 -14.55 -16.91
CA THR A 10 -62.01 -15.71 -16.37
C THR A 10 -60.72 -16.06 -17.12
N THR A 11 -60.68 -15.82 -18.43
CA THR A 11 -59.50 -16.07 -19.27
C THR A 11 -58.37 -15.10 -18.95
N VAL A 12 -58.67 -13.83 -18.70
CA VAL A 12 -57.66 -12.79 -18.33
C VAL A 12 -57.07 -13.07 -16.95
N ALA A 13 -57.86 -13.53 -15.98
CA ALA A 13 -57.34 -13.84 -14.64
C ALA A 13 -56.41 -15.07 -14.64
N VAL A 14 -56.65 -16.07 -15.47
CA VAL A 14 -55.79 -17.27 -15.59
C VAL A 14 -54.46 -16.89 -16.31
N CYS A 15 -54.51 -16.07 -17.33
CA CYS A 15 -53.29 -15.60 -18.00
C CYS A 15 -52.42 -14.71 -17.11
N LEU A 16 -53.01 -13.85 -16.25
CA LEU A 16 -52.27 -13.05 -15.27
C LEU A 16 -51.59 -13.89 -14.16
N MET A 17 -52.26 -14.93 -13.70
CA MET A 17 -51.66 -15.84 -12.71
C MET A 17 -50.52 -16.69 -13.30
N LEU A 18 -50.63 -17.13 -14.56
CA LEU A 18 -49.56 -17.85 -15.24
C LEU A 18 -48.35 -16.95 -15.54
N ALA A 19 -48.55 -15.67 -15.87
CA ALA A 19 -47.45 -14.69 -16.06
C ALA A 19 -46.75 -14.37 -14.75
N ALA A 20 -47.47 -14.28 -13.61
CA ALA A 20 -46.87 -14.06 -12.30
C ALA A 20 -46.05 -15.30 -11.79
N ALA A 21 -46.45 -16.49 -12.16
CA ALA A 21 -45.72 -17.75 -11.80
C ALA A 21 -44.42 -17.88 -12.62
N LEU A 22 -44.32 -17.35 -13.83
CA LEU A 22 -43.07 -17.35 -14.63
C LEU A 22 -42.06 -16.30 -14.18
N LEU A 23 -42.47 -15.22 -13.49
CA LEU A 23 -41.56 -14.19 -12.96
C LEU A 23 -40.86 -14.57 -11.65
N LEU A 24 -41.33 -15.61 -10.96
CA LEU A 24 -40.76 -16.10 -9.70
C LEU A 24 -39.65 -17.14 -9.88
N THR A 25 -39.35 -17.62 -11.08
CA THR A 25 -38.33 -18.64 -11.33
C THR A 25 -36.96 -18.09 -11.75
N SER A 26 -36.80 -16.77 -11.83
CA SER A 26 -35.50 -16.13 -12.13
C SER A 26 -34.73 -15.66 -10.89
N ALA A 27 -35.06 -16.16 -9.69
CA ALA A 27 -34.10 -16.14 -8.59
C ALA A 27 -32.95 -17.06 -8.99
N GLY A 28 -31.99 -16.52 -9.73
CA GLY A 28 -30.76 -17.19 -10.09
C GLY A 28 -30.12 -17.71 -8.80
N CYS A 29 -30.17 -19.01 -8.57
CA CYS A 29 -29.33 -19.68 -7.61
C CYS A 29 -27.88 -19.41 -8.02
N ALA A 30 -27.27 -18.33 -7.50
CA ALA A 30 -25.84 -18.23 -7.49
C ALA A 30 -25.34 -19.48 -6.79
N SER A 31 -24.73 -20.40 -7.53
CA SER A 31 -24.12 -21.60 -6.95
C SER A 31 -23.22 -21.14 -5.81
N PRO A 32 -23.32 -21.70 -4.61
CA PRO A 32 -22.47 -21.31 -3.49
C PRO A 32 -21.01 -21.47 -3.95
N ARG A 33 -20.24 -20.38 -3.93
CA ARG A 33 -18.81 -20.45 -4.22
C ARG A 33 -18.19 -21.37 -3.18
N VAL A 34 -17.67 -22.51 -3.61
CA VAL A 34 -16.98 -23.45 -2.73
C VAL A 34 -15.63 -22.81 -2.37
N SER A 35 -15.46 -22.49 -1.10
CA SER A 35 -14.19 -21.95 -0.60
C SER A 35 -13.10 -23.01 -0.68
N LYS A 36 -11.97 -22.67 -1.30
CA LYS A 36 -10.78 -23.55 -1.34
C LYS A 36 -10.07 -23.57 0.02
N PHE A 37 -10.17 -22.49 0.77
CA PHE A 37 -9.53 -22.33 2.07
C PHE A 37 -10.57 -22.00 3.14
N THR A 38 -10.21 -22.26 4.40
CA THR A 38 -11.02 -21.94 5.58
C THR A 38 -10.14 -21.35 6.68
N GLY A 39 -10.73 -20.60 7.61
CA GLY A 39 -10.04 -20.06 8.77
C GLY A 39 -9.82 -18.56 8.70
N SER A 40 -8.72 -18.07 9.27
CA SER A 40 -8.41 -16.65 9.31
C SER A 40 -6.99 -16.37 8.88
N VAL A 41 -6.77 -15.16 8.36
CA VAL A 41 -5.45 -14.56 8.07
C VAL A 41 -5.39 -13.21 8.77
N LYS A 42 -4.41 -13.01 9.63
CA LYS A 42 -4.15 -11.74 10.32
C LYS A 42 -2.84 -11.16 9.84
N GLY A 43 -2.86 -9.94 9.34
CA GLY A 43 -1.67 -9.22 8.89
C GLY A 43 -1.56 -7.84 9.53
N SER A 44 -0.36 -7.40 9.84
CA SER A 44 -0.13 -6.04 10.31
C SER A 44 1.21 -5.49 9.85
N GLY A 45 1.38 -4.18 9.91
CA GLY A 45 2.69 -3.55 9.75
C GLY A 45 2.71 -2.35 8.80
N SER A 46 3.53 -2.44 7.77
CA SER A 46 3.82 -1.35 6.84
C SER A 46 2.57 -0.68 6.26
N THR A 47 2.44 0.64 6.47
CA THR A 47 1.39 1.44 5.82
C THR A 47 1.63 1.61 4.32
N THR A 48 2.82 1.27 3.81
CA THR A 48 3.10 1.20 2.37
C THR A 48 2.51 -0.07 1.76
N VAL A 49 2.58 -1.20 2.47
CA VAL A 49 2.01 -2.49 2.03
C VAL A 49 0.49 -2.52 2.20
N LEU A 50 -0.04 -1.72 3.13
CA LEU A 50 -1.44 -1.78 3.55
C LEU A 50 -2.45 -1.72 2.39
N PRO A 51 -2.34 -0.83 1.37
CA PRO A 51 -3.27 -0.81 0.25
C PRO A 51 -3.31 -2.14 -0.52
N ILE A 52 -2.14 -2.70 -0.83
CA ILE A 52 -2.03 -4.01 -1.51
C ILE A 52 -2.70 -5.10 -0.65
N ALA A 53 -2.40 -5.13 0.65
CA ALA A 53 -2.93 -6.13 1.57
C ALA A 53 -4.44 -6.00 1.76
N GLN A 54 -4.99 -4.79 1.77
CA GLN A 54 -6.44 -4.57 1.89
C GLN A 54 -7.20 -5.00 0.63
N GLU A 55 -6.72 -4.64 -0.56
CA GLU A 55 -7.33 -5.10 -1.82
C GLU A 55 -7.27 -6.63 -1.92
N ALA A 56 -6.12 -7.23 -1.59
CA ALA A 56 -5.98 -8.67 -1.54
C ALA A 56 -6.94 -9.32 -0.52
N ALA A 57 -7.15 -8.69 0.64
CA ALA A 57 -8.06 -9.20 1.66
C ALA A 57 -9.50 -9.26 1.15
N VAL A 58 -9.96 -8.24 0.45
CA VAL A 58 -11.30 -8.18 -0.14
C VAL A 58 -11.45 -9.25 -1.22
N GLU A 59 -10.58 -9.24 -2.23
CA GLU A 59 -10.69 -10.16 -3.38
C GLU A 59 -10.50 -11.64 -2.97
N PHE A 60 -9.58 -11.91 -2.03
CA PHE A 60 -9.34 -13.26 -1.54
C PHE A 60 -10.51 -13.80 -0.72
N ALA A 61 -11.12 -12.97 0.14
CA ALA A 61 -12.31 -13.35 0.92
C ALA A 61 -13.52 -13.56 0.00
N ASP A 62 -13.70 -12.75 -1.03
CA ASP A 62 -14.76 -12.94 -2.03
C ASP A 62 -14.62 -14.27 -2.79
N ALA A 63 -13.38 -14.68 -3.08
CA ALA A 63 -13.09 -15.96 -3.70
C ALA A 63 -13.18 -17.14 -2.71
N ASN A 64 -13.02 -16.89 -1.41
CA ASN A 64 -13.00 -17.87 -0.35
C ASN A 64 -13.88 -17.44 0.83
N PRO A 65 -15.22 -17.54 0.74
CA PRO A 65 -16.15 -17.00 1.75
C PRO A 65 -16.01 -17.61 3.17
N ALA A 66 -15.31 -18.75 3.29
CA ALA A 66 -15.00 -19.37 4.58
C ALA A 66 -13.68 -18.87 5.21
N VAL A 67 -13.04 -17.86 4.62
CA VAL A 67 -11.83 -17.24 5.15
C VAL A 67 -12.12 -15.80 5.57
N ARG A 68 -11.68 -15.46 6.80
CA ARG A 68 -11.63 -14.07 7.26
C ARG A 68 -10.22 -13.52 7.13
N VAL A 69 -10.06 -12.36 6.51
CA VAL A 69 -8.76 -11.67 6.39
C VAL A 69 -8.84 -10.32 7.10
N ASP A 70 -8.00 -10.14 8.11
CA ASP A 70 -7.86 -8.88 8.86
C ASP A 70 -6.46 -8.31 8.64
N VAL A 71 -6.35 -7.10 8.06
CA VAL A 71 -5.07 -6.44 7.82
C VAL A 71 -5.06 -5.02 8.41
N GLN A 72 -3.97 -4.66 9.08
CA GLN A 72 -3.80 -3.39 9.77
C GLN A 72 -2.46 -2.72 9.45
N GLY A 73 -2.43 -1.38 9.53
CA GLY A 73 -1.19 -0.60 9.51
C GLY A 73 -0.49 -0.61 10.87
N GLY A 74 0.47 0.29 11.04
CA GLY A 74 1.18 0.49 12.32
C GLY A 74 2.69 0.66 12.15
N GLY A 75 3.20 0.50 10.92
CA GLY A 75 4.63 0.55 10.61
C GLY A 75 5.29 -0.83 10.55
N SER A 76 6.37 -0.92 9.78
CA SER A 76 7.06 -2.20 9.51
C SER A 76 7.55 -2.88 10.79
N SER A 77 8.16 -2.11 11.71
CA SER A 77 8.69 -2.66 12.95
C SER A 77 7.60 -3.21 13.87
N VAL A 78 6.41 -2.58 13.90
CA VAL A 78 5.25 -3.09 14.65
C VAL A 78 4.79 -4.42 14.08
N GLY A 79 4.63 -4.52 12.74
CA GLY A 79 4.20 -5.76 12.10
C GLY A 79 5.18 -6.93 12.33
N ILE A 80 6.48 -6.67 12.20
CA ILE A 80 7.50 -7.69 12.44
C ILE A 80 7.53 -8.13 13.91
N THR A 81 7.42 -7.19 14.85
CA THR A 81 7.34 -7.52 16.29
C THR A 81 6.12 -8.40 16.57
N GLN A 82 4.95 -8.04 16.07
CA GLN A 82 3.72 -8.82 16.26
C GLN A 82 3.80 -10.21 15.61
N LEU A 83 4.46 -10.34 14.44
CA LEU A 83 4.71 -11.63 13.81
C LEU A 83 5.62 -12.52 14.66
N ILE A 84 6.74 -11.99 15.15
CA ILE A 84 7.67 -12.73 16.02
C ILE A 84 6.96 -13.20 17.29
N GLN A 85 6.10 -12.37 17.88
CA GLN A 85 5.29 -12.69 19.05
C GLN A 85 4.12 -13.63 18.75
N GLY A 86 3.81 -13.93 17.47
CA GLY A 86 2.70 -14.80 17.09
C GLY A 86 1.31 -14.15 17.23
N VAL A 87 1.23 -12.81 17.31
CA VAL A 87 -0.03 -12.06 17.37
C VAL A 87 -0.70 -12.01 16.00
N VAL A 88 0.10 -11.97 14.93
CA VAL A 88 -0.35 -12.01 13.53
C VAL A 88 0.32 -13.14 12.77
N ASP A 89 -0.29 -13.55 11.66
CA ASP A 89 0.23 -14.59 10.76
C ASP A 89 1.22 -14.01 9.74
N ILE A 90 1.03 -12.73 9.37
CA ILE A 90 1.81 -12.01 8.36
C ILE A 90 2.30 -10.68 8.92
N GLY A 91 3.60 -10.46 8.89
CA GLY A 91 4.25 -9.18 9.16
C GLY A 91 4.54 -8.44 7.86
N ASN A 92 3.87 -7.32 7.62
CA ASN A 92 4.05 -6.49 6.43
C ASN A 92 5.21 -5.52 6.63
N SER A 93 6.19 -5.50 5.72
CA SER A 93 7.34 -4.61 5.81
C SER A 93 7.63 -3.90 4.49
N SER A 94 8.11 -2.67 4.59
CA SER A 94 8.63 -1.88 3.47
C SER A 94 10.14 -1.59 3.64
N ARG A 95 10.81 -2.48 4.34
CA ARG A 95 12.27 -2.54 4.50
C ARG A 95 12.72 -3.99 4.62
N GLU A 96 13.96 -4.24 4.30
CA GLU A 96 14.62 -5.51 4.63
C GLU A 96 14.70 -5.65 6.17
N LEU A 97 14.71 -6.89 6.63
CA LEU A 97 14.92 -7.19 8.05
C LEU A 97 16.42 -7.25 8.36
N ASN A 98 16.79 -6.86 9.56
CA ASN A 98 18.11 -7.15 10.05
C ASN A 98 18.26 -8.65 10.35
N PRO A 99 19.50 -9.19 10.47
CA PRO A 99 19.73 -10.62 10.68
C PRO A 99 19.04 -11.21 11.91
N GLU A 100 18.87 -10.43 12.98
CA GLU A 100 18.20 -10.89 14.20
C GLU A 100 16.68 -11.00 14.01
N GLU A 101 16.07 -10.00 13.36
CA GLU A 101 14.65 -10.00 13.03
C GLU A 101 14.29 -11.13 12.05
N ALA A 102 15.18 -11.45 11.12
CA ALA A 102 14.94 -12.43 10.06
C ALA A 102 14.98 -13.89 10.55
N LYS A 103 15.45 -14.16 11.77
CA LYS A 103 15.58 -15.53 12.29
C LYS A 103 14.23 -16.26 12.33
N GLY A 104 14.14 -17.35 11.56
CA GLY A 104 12.94 -18.19 11.49
C GLY A 104 11.76 -17.58 10.74
N LEU A 105 11.98 -16.47 10.06
CA LEU A 105 10.98 -15.85 9.18
C LEU A 105 11.24 -16.22 7.72
N VAL A 106 10.15 -16.35 6.96
CA VAL A 106 10.17 -16.56 5.50
C VAL A 106 9.75 -15.25 4.84
N ASP A 107 10.52 -14.82 3.85
CA ASP A 107 10.32 -13.57 3.12
C ASP A 107 9.62 -13.79 1.77
N PHE A 108 8.55 -13.06 1.56
CA PHE A 108 7.83 -12.99 0.29
C PHE A 108 7.88 -11.54 -0.23
N LYS A 109 8.71 -11.30 -1.25
CA LYS A 109 8.72 -10.02 -1.97
C LYS A 109 7.47 -9.92 -2.83
N ILE A 110 6.62 -8.92 -2.54
CA ILE A 110 5.29 -8.81 -3.15
C ILE A 110 5.16 -7.68 -4.16
N ALA A 111 6.02 -6.69 -4.08
CA ALA A 111 6.05 -5.53 -4.99
C ALA A 111 7.38 -4.78 -4.84
N PHE A 112 7.62 -3.82 -5.76
CA PHE A 112 8.72 -2.87 -5.64
C PHE A 112 8.14 -1.46 -5.58
N ASP A 113 8.62 -0.65 -4.63
CA ASP A 113 8.09 0.67 -4.31
C ASP A 113 9.16 1.76 -4.47
N ILE A 114 8.69 2.94 -4.81
CA ILE A 114 9.50 4.15 -4.96
C ILE A 114 9.19 5.07 -3.79
N ILE A 115 10.20 5.57 -3.11
CA ILE A 115 10.03 6.61 -2.09
C ILE A 115 10.14 7.98 -2.78
N ALA A 116 9.03 8.68 -2.88
CA ALA A 116 9.00 10.03 -3.47
C ALA A 116 9.20 11.09 -2.39
N ILE A 117 10.08 12.05 -2.66
CA ILE A 117 10.14 13.32 -1.93
C ILE A 117 9.01 14.18 -2.46
N VAL A 118 8.18 14.70 -1.57
CA VAL A 118 6.96 15.42 -1.92
C VAL A 118 6.89 16.78 -1.26
N VAL A 119 6.36 17.74 -1.99
CA VAL A 119 6.10 19.10 -1.52
C VAL A 119 4.65 19.51 -1.85
N ASN A 120 4.18 20.58 -1.23
CA ASN A 120 2.91 21.18 -1.62
C ASN A 120 2.97 21.63 -3.11
N PRO A 121 1.91 21.46 -3.91
CA PRO A 121 1.90 21.85 -5.32
C PRO A 121 2.19 23.33 -5.58
N ARG A 122 1.89 24.20 -4.61
CA ARG A 122 2.18 25.65 -4.70
C ARG A 122 3.66 25.99 -4.51
N MET A 123 4.46 25.05 -3.97
CA MET A 123 5.89 25.23 -3.80
C MET A 123 6.62 25.17 -5.15
N ASN A 124 7.33 26.23 -5.52
CA ASN A 124 8.07 26.29 -6.79
C ASN A 124 9.46 25.62 -6.68
N ILE A 125 9.48 24.38 -6.17
CA ILE A 125 10.66 23.52 -6.12
C ILE A 125 10.35 22.28 -6.95
N THR A 126 11.26 21.90 -7.86
CA THR A 126 11.08 20.73 -8.74
C THR A 126 12.20 19.71 -8.58
N ASN A 127 13.29 20.08 -7.95
CA ASN A 127 14.46 19.23 -7.72
C ASN A 127 15.20 19.65 -6.45
N LEU A 128 15.73 18.68 -5.74
CA LEU A 128 16.68 18.88 -4.64
C LEU A 128 17.86 17.90 -4.82
N SER A 129 19.07 18.40 -4.55
CA SER A 129 20.26 17.54 -4.50
C SER A 129 20.29 16.72 -3.20
N ASP A 130 21.12 15.68 -3.16
CA ASP A 130 21.39 14.87 -1.97
C ASP A 130 21.78 15.75 -0.78
N ALA A 131 22.70 16.69 -0.97
CA ALA A 131 23.14 17.61 0.07
C ALA A 131 22.00 18.50 0.60
N GLN A 132 21.11 18.99 -0.30
CA GLN A 132 19.96 19.79 0.09
C GLN A 132 18.92 18.97 0.86
N VAL A 133 18.57 17.76 0.38
CA VAL A 133 17.66 16.85 1.08
C VAL A 133 18.22 16.52 2.47
N ARG A 134 19.47 16.14 2.55
CA ARG A 134 20.14 15.89 3.83
C ARG A 134 20.13 17.11 4.74
N GLY A 135 20.45 18.29 4.20
CA GLY A 135 20.44 19.54 4.96
C GLY A 135 19.06 19.88 5.53
N ILE A 136 18.00 19.72 4.75
CA ILE A 136 16.62 19.95 5.15
C ILE A 136 16.18 18.95 6.24
N PHE A 137 16.30 17.65 5.98
CA PHE A 137 15.82 16.64 6.90
C PHE A 137 16.68 16.46 8.16
N THR A 138 17.87 17.08 8.24
CA THR A 138 18.69 17.17 9.45
C THR A 138 18.63 18.53 10.13
N GLY A 139 17.80 19.47 9.62
CA GLY A 139 17.60 20.80 10.22
C GLY A 139 18.75 21.80 10.01
N LYS A 140 19.67 21.53 9.08
CA LYS A 140 20.73 22.47 8.67
C LYS A 140 20.24 23.50 7.67
N ILE A 141 19.27 23.16 6.86
CA ILE A 141 18.56 24.04 5.92
C ILE A 141 17.13 24.17 6.44
N VAL A 142 16.76 25.37 6.86
CA VAL A 142 15.48 25.63 7.54
C VAL A 142 14.58 26.58 6.76
N ASN A 143 15.08 27.19 5.69
CA ASN A 143 14.32 28.12 4.86
C ASN A 143 14.46 27.75 3.38
N TRP A 144 13.36 27.81 2.64
CA TRP A 144 13.30 27.46 1.23
C TRP A 144 14.21 28.34 0.34
N ASN A 145 14.47 29.60 0.73
CA ASN A 145 15.37 30.47 -0.03
C ASN A 145 16.81 29.94 -0.09
N GLN A 146 17.24 29.12 0.87
CA GLN A 146 18.56 28.48 0.87
C GLN A 146 18.73 27.42 -0.24
N VAL A 147 17.62 27.01 -0.86
CA VAL A 147 17.60 26.02 -1.96
C VAL A 147 16.92 26.55 -3.22
N GLY A 148 16.79 27.90 -3.35
CA GLY A 148 16.22 28.54 -4.53
C GLY A 148 14.70 28.68 -4.53
N GLY A 149 14.06 28.47 -3.40
CA GLY A 149 12.63 28.66 -3.18
C GLY A 149 12.28 30.03 -2.62
N PRO A 150 11.03 30.27 -2.22
CA PRO A 150 10.60 31.52 -1.60
C PRO A 150 11.20 31.68 -0.20
N ASP A 151 11.19 32.90 0.33
CA ASP A 151 11.59 33.20 1.71
C ASP A 151 10.48 32.73 2.68
N LYS A 152 10.47 31.43 2.96
CA LYS A 152 9.54 30.75 3.88
C LYS A 152 10.28 29.67 4.65
N GLU A 153 9.99 29.55 5.94
CA GLU A 153 10.50 28.45 6.77
C GLU A 153 10.01 27.08 6.22
N ILE A 154 10.88 26.08 6.24
CA ILE A 154 10.56 24.73 5.79
C ILE A 154 9.83 23.96 6.91
N VAL A 155 8.63 23.49 6.64
CA VAL A 155 7.94 22.53 7.51
C VAL A 155 8.31 21.11 7.07
N VAL A 156 9.16 20.46 7.86
CA VAL A 156 9.62 19.09 7.57
C VAL A 156 8.64 18.09 8.15
N VAL A 157 8.13 17.18 7.33
CA VAL A 157 7.25 16.07 7.77
C VAL A 157 8.03 14.77 7.67
N ILE A 158 8.27 14.15 8.81
CA ILE A 158 9.00 12.88 8.94
C ILE A 158 8.05 11.75 9.32
N ARG A 159 8.49 10.53 9.15
CA ARG A 159 7.77 9.35 9.65
C ARG A 159 8.24 9.00 11.05
N ASP A 160 7.42 8.26 11.77
CA ASP A 160 7.75 7.69 13.09
C ASP A 160 8.87 6.61 12.99
N GLN A 161 9.38 6.19 14.14
CA GLN A 161 10.47 5.19 14.19
C GLN A 161 10.02 3.78 13.78
N ALA A 162 8.72 3.46 13.84
CA ALA A 162 8.21 2.17 13.38
C ALA A 162 8.14 2.05 11.85
N SER A 163 8.37 3.18 11.14
CA SER A 163 8.24 3.26 9.69
C SER A 163 9.43 2.67 8.95
N GLY A 164 9.20 1.59 8.18
CA GLY A 164 10.20 1.10 7.22
C GLY A 164 10.51 2.11 6.10
N THR A 165 9.57 3.03 5.78
CA THR A 165 9.84 4.12 4.83
C THR A 165 10.88 5.10 5.37
N ARG A 166 10.78 5.45 6.67
CA ARG A 166 11.79 6.27 7.34
C ARG A 166 13.15 5.59 7.33
N GLU A 167 13.22 4.33 7.73
CA GLU A 167 14.49 3.62 7.80
C GLU A 167 15.21 3.58 6.44
N VAL A 168 14.48 3.27 5.35
CA VAL A 168 15.07 3.26 4.01
C VAL A 168 15.44 4.66 3.53
N PHE A 169 14.62 5.67 3.83
CA PHE A 169 14.93 7.06 3.49
C PHE A 169 16.18 7.54 4.24
N ASP A 170 16.25 7.30 5.54
CA ASP A 170 17.41 7.70 6.38
C ASP A 170 18.70 7.03 5.89
N LYS A 171 18.66 5.75 5.52
CA LYS A 171 19.81 5.03 4.94
C LYS A 171 20.23 5.59 3.59
N LYS A 172 19.28 5.75 2.66
CA LYS A 172 19.58 6.07 1.26
C LYS A 172 19.73 7.56 0.97
N ALA A 173 18.96 8.43 1.65
CA ALA A 173 18.98 9.87 1.44
C ALA A 173 19.81 10.61 2.50
N LEU A 174 19.79 10.17 3.76
CA LEU A 174 20.50 10.88 4.82
C LEU A 174 21.86 10.24 5.16
N GLY A 175 22.15 9.05 4.63
CA GLY A 175 23.41 8.34 4.85
C GLY A 175 23.52 7.74 6.25
N ALA A 176 22.39 7.37 6.87
CA ALA A 176 22.38 6.58 8.08
C ALA A 176 22.98 5.18 7.84
N THR A 177 23.73 4.67 8.82
CA THR A 177 24.22 3.28 8.83
C THR A 177 23.76 2.58 10.10
N ASN A 178 23.99 1.29 10.22
CA ASN A 178 23.70 0.56 11.46
C ASN A 178 24.49 1.09 12.66
N GLU A 179 25.66 1.71 12.41
CA GLU A 179 26.55 2.27 13.44
C GLU A 179 26.34 3.77 13.65
N LYS A 180 25.78 4.47 12.63
CA LYS A 180 25.59 5.92 12.65
C LYS A 180 24.12 6.22 12.33
N GLN A 181 23.35 6.49 13.35
CA GLN A 181 22.02 7.08 13.19
C GLN A 181 22.16 8.55 12.78
N VAL A 182 21.34 8.96 11.81
CA VAL A 182 21.20 10.37 11.45
C VAL A 182 19.97 10.89 12.17
N GLU A 183 20.15 11.85 13.06
CA GLU A 183 19.01 12.52 13.70
C GLU A 183 18.25 13.31 12.63
N SER A 184 16.99 12.92 12.41
CA SER A 184 16.04 13.74 11.66
C SER A 184 15.81 15.05 12.41
N ALA A 185 15.43 16.11 11.68
CA ALA A 185 15.19 17.42 12.25
C ALA A 185 14.26 17.34 13.49
N ARG A 186 14.76 17.79 14.63
CA ARG A 186 14.00 17.79 15.90
C ARG A 186 12.71 18.62 15.85
N SER A 187 12.62 19.56 14.89
CA SER A 187 11.44 20.39 14.62
C SER A 187 10.47 19.77 13.63
N GLY A 188 10.75 18.56 13.13
CA GLY A 188 9.89 17.89 12.15
C GLY A 188 8.55 17.43 12.74
N ILE A 189 7.48 17.53 11.94
CA ILE A 189 6.18 16.94 12.29
C ILE A 189 6.29 15.44 12.07
N GLU A 190 6.22 14.67 13.16
CA GLU A 190 6.24 13.20 13.09
C GLU A 190 4.86 12.65 12.70
N SER A 191 4.85 11.67 11.81
CA SER A 191 3.64 11.09 11.23
C SER A 191 3.68 9.57 11.22
N SER A 192 2.58 8.94 11.60
CA SER A 192 2.46 7.48 11.71
C SER A 192 2.22 6.75 10.37
N SER A 193 1.83 7.47 9.29
CA SER A 193 1.50 6.82 8.01
C SER A 193 1.80 7.66 6.79
N ASN A 194 1.94 7.01 5.61
CA ASN A 194 2.04 7.70 4.33
C ASN A 194 0.84 8.63 4.07
N GLY A 195 -0.37 8.19 4.44
CA GLY A 195 -1.58 8.97 4.26
C GLY A 195 -1.57 10.28 5.05
N VAL A 196 -1.10 10.25 6.31
CA VAL A 196 -1.00 11.44 7.16
C VAL A 196 0.08 12.40 6.62
N VAL A 197 1.25 11.91 6.19
CA VAL A 197 2.26 12.77 5.52
C VAL A 197 1.64 13.47 4.31
N ARG A 198 0.91 12.72 3.47
CA ARG A 198 0.23 13.29 2.28
C ARG A 198 -0.71 14.44 2.68
N GLU A 199 -1.54 14.25 3.71
CA GLU A 199 -2.50 15.27 4.15
C GLU A 199 -1.80 16.52 4.70
N ILE A 200 -0.75 16.36 5.51
CA ILE A 200 0.01 17.48 6.04
C ILE A 200 0.67 18.27 4.90
N VAL A 201 1.35 17.59 3.97
CA VAL A 201 2.00 18.24 2.82
C VAL A 201 0.97 18.93 1.91
N ALA A 202 -0.21 18.31 1.71
CA ALA A 202 -1.27 18.88 0.89
C ALA A 202 -1.87 20.17 1.47
N THR A 203 -1.92 20.28 2.80
CA THR A 203 -2.57 21.42 3.50
C THR A 203 -1.58 22.48 3.98
N THR A 204 -0.27 22.20 3.97
CA THR A 204 0.77 23.10 4.43
C THR A 204 1.65 23.51 3.25
N GLU A 205 1.56 24.79 2.84
CA GLU A 205 2.17 25.28 1.60
C GLU A 205 3.71 25.13 1.57
N ASN A 206 4.37 25.32 2.70
CA ASN A 206 5.84 25.26 2.85
C ASN A 206 6.34 23.90 3.38
N ALA A 207 5.50 22.84 3.30
CA ALA A 207 5.88 21.53 3.77
C ALA A 207 6.64 20.70 2.74
N ILE A 208 7.56 19.88 3.25
CA ILE A 208 8.25 18.80 2.55
C ILE A 208 8.11 17.51 3.35
N GLY A 209 7.97 16.38 2.65
CA GLY A 209 7.94 15.05 3.26
C GLY A 209 8.42 13.99 2.29
N TYR A 210 8.39 12.74 2.72
CA TYR A 210 8.66 11.58 1.87
C TYR A 210 7.61 10.50 2.12
N ILE A 211 7.14 9.89 1.03
CA ILE A 211 6.10 8.85 1.06
C ILE A 211 6.36 7.79 -0.01
N SER A 212 5.67 6.66 0.08
CA SER A 212 5.54 5.72 -1.04
C SER A 212 4.86 6.40 -2.24
N PHE A 213 5.35 6.13 -3.45
CA PHE A 213 4.85 6.72 -4.68
C PHE A 213 3.36 6.42 -4.93
N GLY A 214 2.87 5.24 -4.53
CA GLY A 214 1.45 4.89 -4.62
C GLY A 214 0.51 5.83 -3.82
N TYR A 215 1.05 6.64 -2.91
CA TYR A 215 0.27 7.66 -2.19
C TYR A 215 0.29 9.04 -2.86
N VAL A 216 1.06 9.22 -3.95
CA VAL A 216 1.14 10.51 -4.66
C VAL A 216 -0.14 10.73 -5.45
N ASN A 217 -0.74 11.89 -5.27
CA ASN A 217 -1.96 12.29 -6.00
C ASN A 217 -1.90 13.79 -6.38
N LYS A 218 -2.95 14.31 -6.98
CA LYS A 218 -3.02 15.72 -7.44
C LYS A 218 -2.88 16.76 -6.33
N ARG A 219 -3.00 16.37 -5.04
CA ARG A 219 -2.92 17.30 -3.90
C ARG A 219 -1.49 17.55 -3.41
N ILE A 220 -0.52 16.75 -3.88
CA ILE A 220 0.90 16.88 -3.57
C ILE A 220 1.73 16.74 -4.83
N LYS A 221 2.95 17.26 -4.80
CA LYS A 221 3.87 17.19 -5.94
C LYS A 221 5.12 16.41 -5.56
N ALA A 222 5.38 15.31 -6.29
CA ALA A 222 6.66 14.62 -6.23
C ALA A 222 7.72 15.46 -7.00
N ILE A 223 8.93 15.53 -6.45
CA ILE A 223 10.05 16.28 -7.03
C ILE A 223 11.21 15.35 -7.38
N SER A 224 12.10 15.83 -8.25
CA SER A 224 13.34 15.13 -8.57
C SER A 224 14.28 15.08 -7.38
N PHE A 225 15.02 14.00 -7.26
CA PHE A 225 16.13 13.83 -6.35
C PHE A 225 17.41 13.64 -7.17
N ASN A 226 18.40 14.52 -6.99
CA ASN A 226 19.62 14.59 -7.80
C ASN A 226 19.34 14.69 -9.32
N GLY A 227 18.31 15.44 -9.72
CA GLY A 227 17.92 15.60 -11.12
C GLY A 227 17.12 14.41 -11.68
N VAL A 228 16.87 13.35 -10.90
CA VAL A 228 16.15 12.15 -11.34
C VAL A 228 14.73 12.14 -10.77
N MET A 229 13.73 12.04 -11.65
CA MET A 229 12.32 11.92 -11.24
C MET A 229 12.02 10.53 -10.66
N PRO A 230 11.15 10.43 -9.63
CA PRO A 230 10.66 9.17 -9.08
C PRO A 230 9.66 8.50 -10.05
N THR A 231 10.17 7.90 -11.12
CA THR A 231 9.36 7.15 -12.09
C THR A 231 9.69 5.67 -12.04
N VAL A 232 8.75 4.82 -12.48
CA VAL A 232 8.96 3.38 -12.55
C VAL A 232 10.25 3.06 -13.32
N ASN A 233 10.40 3.61 -14.53
CA ASN A 233 11.58 3.37 -15.37
C ASN A 233 12.89 3.76 -14.67
N ASN A 234 12.93 4.90 -13.99
CA ASN A 234 14.14 5.33 -13.28
C ASN A 234 14.44 4.46 -12.06
N ALA A 235 13.41 3.93 -11.40
CA ALA A 235 13.58 3.04 -10.26
C ALA A 235 14.07 1.65 -10.67
N VAL A 236 13.42 1.01 -11.65
CA VAL A 236 13.79 -0.35 -12.10
C VAL A 236 15.16 -0.40 -12.80
N THR A 237 15.60 0.72 -13.40
CA THR A 237 16.95 0.85 -13.99
C THR A 237 18.01 1.28 -12.98
N GLY A 238 17.64 1.50 -11.70
CA GLY A 238 18.56 1.92 -10.64
C GLY A 238 19.00 3.39 -10.72
N LYS A 239 18.50 4.18 -11.68
CA LYS A 239 18.78 5.63 -11.78
C LYS A 239 18.22 6.39 -10.60
N TYR A 240 17.01 6.05 -10.15
CA TYR A 240 16.40 6.58 -8.93
C TYR A 240 16.61 5.58 -7.80
N ASN A 241 17.48 5.91 -6.85
CA ASN A 241 17.95 4.98 -5.82
C ASN A 241 17.03 4.89 -4.58
N LEU A 242 16.09 5.85 -4.39
CA LEU A 242 15.12 5.78 -3.29
C LEU A 242 13.99 4.83 -3.64
N ALA A 243 14.32 3.55 -3.81
CA ALA A 243 13.39 2.48 -4.13
C ALA A 243 13.74 1.22 -3.33
N ARG A 244 12.76 0.30 -3.17
CA ARG A 244 12.87 -0.85 -2.26
C ARG A 244 11.86 -1.93 -2.59
N TYR A 245 12.10 -3.14 -2.12
CA TYR A 245 11.06 -4.18 -2.10
C TYR A 245 10.05 -3.94 -0.97
N LEU A 246 8.84 -4.42 -1.21
CA LEU A 246 7.79 -4.59 -0.21
C LEU A 246 7.66 -6.07 0.09
N HIS A 247 7.44 -6.40 1.35
CA HIS A 247 7.54 -7.75 1.86
C HIS A 247 6.31 -8.14 2.68
N MET A 248 5.93 -9.40 2.58
CA MET A 248 5.14 -10.14 3.56
C MET A 248 6.04 -11.19 4.20
N PHE A 249 6.14 -11.18 5.51
CA PHE A 249 6.91 -12.18 6.27
C PHE A 249 5.97 -13.11 7.01
N THR A 250 6.37 -14.39 7.14
CA THR A 250 5.67 -15.38 7.98
C THR A 250 6.66 -16.07 8.91
N LYS A 251 6.16 -16.62 10.02
CA LYS A 251 6.98 -17.43 10.94
C LYS A 251 7.04 -18.87 10.44
N GLY A 252 8.13 -19.23 9.77
CA GLY A 252 8.25 -20.50 9.03
C GLY A 252 7.36 -20.53 7.79
N GLU A 253 7.31 -21.70 7.12
CA GLU A 253 6.52 -21.89 5.89
C GLU A 253 5.01 -21.77 6.15
N PRO A 254 4.29 -20.86 5.46
CA PRO A 254 2.85 -20.68 5.65
C PRO A 254 2.06 -21.87 5.12
N LYS A 255 0.89 -22.12 5.75
CA LYS A 255 -0.02 -23.21 5.39
C LYS A 255 -1.46 -22.70 5.29
N GLY A 256 -2.34 -23.52 4.69
CA GLY A 256 -3.79 -23.24 4.65
C GLY A 256 -4.13 -21.89 4.05
N ALA A 257 -4.99 -21.12 4.72
CA ALA A 257 -5.44 -19.81 4.26
C ALA A 257 -4.31 -18.77 4.15
N VAL A 258 -3.32 -18.80 5.05
CA VAL A 258 -2.18 -17.87 5.02
C VAL A 258 -1.35 -18.09 3.75
N ARG A 259 -1.03 -19.35 3.42
CA ARG A 259 -0.34 -19.68 2.18
C ARG A 259 -1.17 -19.27 0.97
N GLY A 260 -2.47 -19.62 0.96
CA GLY A 260 -3.37 -19.25 -0.13
C GLY A 260 -3.46 -17.75 -0.36
N TYR A 261 -3.47 -16.95 0.71
CA TYR A 261 -3.48 -15.49 0.62
C TYR A 261 -2.18 -14.92 0.03
N ILE A 262 -1.03 -15.42 0.46
CA ILE A 262 0.27 -14.99 -0.10
C ILE A 262 0.38 -15.39 -1.58
N ASP A 263 0.01 -16.63 -1.93
CA ASP A 263 0.01 -17.09 -3.32
C ASP A 263 -0.94 -16.26 -4.20
N PHE A 264 -2.08 -15.81 -3.63
CA PHE A 264 -3.00 -14.91 -4.30
C PHE A 264 -2.37 -13.54 -4.59
N VAL A 265 -1.71 -12.93 -3.61
CA VAL A 265 -0.97 -11.66 -3.78
C VAL A 265 0.12 -11.78 -4.85
N LEU A 266 0.80 -12.92 -4.92
CA LEU A 266 1.87 -13.20 -5.87
C LEU A 266 1.36 -13.69 -7.25
N SER A 267 0.06 -13.95 -7.39
CA SER A 267 -0.50 -14.42 -8.67
C SER A 267 -0.36 -13.35 -9.76
N ASN A 268 -0.10 -13.79 -11.00
CA ASN A 268 0.02 -12.88 -12.14
C ASN A 268 -1.22 -11.97 -12.26
N LYS A 269 -2.41 -12.54 -12.07
CA LYS A 269 -3.65 -11.75 -12.13
C LYS A 269 -3.65 -10.60 -11.13
N PHE A 270 -3.35 -10.85 -9.85
CA PHE A 270 -3.34 -9.82 -8.82
C PHE A 270 -2.21 -8.80 -9.05
N GLN A 271 -1.04 -9.25 -9.48
CA GLN A 271 0.09 -8.40 -9.85
C GLN A 271 -0.27 -7.46 -11.02
N ASP A 272 -0.93 -7.98 -12.06
CA ASP A 272 -1.33 -7.19 -13.24
C ASP A 272 -2.51 -6.27 -12.96
N ASP A 273 -3.52 -6.73 -12.23
CA ASP A 273 -4.78 -5.99 -12.04
C ASP A 273 -4.70 -4.97 -10.90
N ILE A 274 -3.91 -5.24 -9.85
CA ILE A 274 -3.89 -4.45 -8.61
C ILE A 274 -2.53 -3.81 -8.35
N VAL A 275 -1.46 -4.62 -8.25
CA VAL A 275 -0.14 -4.09 -7.88
C VAL A 275 0.36 -3.09 -8.91
N SER A 276 0.17 -3.35 -10.20
CA SER A 276 0.63 -2.46 -11.29
C SER A 276 0.00 -1.07 -11.29
N ARG A 277 -1.09 -0.85 -10.56
CA ARG A 277 -1.79 0.46 -10.52
C ARG A 277 -0.96 1.54 -9.82
N GLU A 278 -0.27 1.17 -8.75
CA GLU A 278 0.41 2.11 -7.84
C GLU A 278 1.84 1.70 -7.49
N TYR A 279 2.23 0.47 -7.81
CA TYR A 279 3.54 -0.11 -7.50
C TYR A 279 4.14 -0.78 -8.74
N VAL A 280 5.39 -1.18 -8.64
CA VAL A 280 6.04 -1.99 -9.68
C VAL A 280 5.83 -3.47 -9.33
N LYS A 281 5.35 -4.24 -10.29
CA LYS A 281 5.19 -5.68 -10.14
C LYS A 281 6.54 -6.34 -9.83
N ILE A 282 6.51 -7.36 -9.01
CA ILE A 282 7.74 -8.08 -8.65
C ILE A 282 8.43 -8.71 -9.87
N THR A 283 7.65 -9.09 -10.89
CA THR A 283 8.15 -9.67 -12.14
C THR A 283 8.88 -8.68 -13.04
N ASP A 284 8.61 -7.39 -12.88
CA ASP A 284 9.16 -6.33 -13.75
C ASP A 284 10.47 -5.74 -13.21
N VAL A 285 10.90 -6.19 -12.02
CA VAL A 285 12.12 -5.68 -11.37
C VAL A 285 13.33 -6.43 -11.86
N GLN A 286 14.15 -5.77 -12.67
CA GLN A 286 15.43 -6.27 -13.18
C GLN A 286 16.63 -5.70 -12.39
N VAL A 287 16.47 -5.42 -11.11
CA VAL A 287 17.60 -4.90 -10.30
C VAL A 287 18.65 -6.01 -10.18
N LYS A 288 19.79 -5.79 -10.83
CA LYS A 288 20.99 -6.62 -10.74
C LYS A 288 21.66 -6.45 -9.37
#